data_478d2978e44a3d0ab9cf8ff261d0ebb1
#
_entry.id   478d2978e44a3d0ab9cf8ff261d0ebb1
#
_cell.length_a   1.000
_cell.length_b   1.000
_cell.length_c   1.000
_cell.angle_alpha   90.00
_cell.angle_beta   90.00
_cell.angle_gamma   90.00
#
_symmetry.space_group_name_H-M   'P 1'
#
loop_
_entity.id
_entity.type
_entity.pdbx_description
1 polymer ?
#
loop_
_entity_poly.entity_id
_entity_poly.type
_entity_poly.pdbx_seq_one_letter_code
_entity_poly.pdbx_strand_id
1 'polypeptide(L)'
;MRKRNTESLGEVLKQFFEENQFFKRKLAESRVISGWAKTLGPAIASYTTNVYLRNNILYVSLTSSVLRSELIMCKDKLIANLNTHAGLNVVKDIVFR
;
A
#
# COMPACT_ATOMS: atom_id res chain seq x y z
N MET A 1 -15.41 25.22 -24.71
CA MET A 1 -14.02 25.36 -24.32
C MET A 1 -13.80 25.03 -22.83
N ARG A 2 -14.49 25.71 -21.95
CA ARG A 2 -14.39 25.45 -20.52
C ARG A 2 -14.72 24.01 -20.16
N LYS A 3 -15.84 23.57 -20.71
CA LYS A 3 -16.32 22.24 -20.47
C LYS A 3 -15.29 21.22 -20.94
N ARG A 4 -14.74 21.47 -22.13
CA ARG A 4 -13.74 20.58 -22.67
C ARG A 4 -12.48 20.56 -21.82
N ASN A 5 -12.10 21.72 -21.30
CA ASN A 5 -10.93 21.80 -20.41
C ASN A 5 -11.13 21.01 -19.14
N THR A 6 -12.34 21.06 -18.60
CA THR A 6 -12.65 20.30 -17.38
C THR A 6 -12.54 18.80 -17.63
N GLU A 7 -13.08 18.34 -18.75
CA GLU A 7 -12.99 16.95 -19.13
C GLU A 7 -11.54 16.55 -19.38
N SER A 8 -10.82 17.42 -20.08
CA SER A 8 -9.42 17.15 -20.43
C SER A 8 -8.53 17.07 -19.19
N LEU A 9 -8.85 17.84 -18.17
CA LEU A 9 -8.03 17.83 -16.95
C LEU A 9 -8.02 16.45 -16.32
N GLY A 10 -9.19 15.84 -16.19
CA GLY A 10 -9.27 14.49 -15.62
C GLY A 10 -8.53 13.47 -16.45
N GLU A 11 -8.67 13.58 -17.78
CA GLU A 11 -7.99 12.66 -18.68
C GLU A 11 -6.47 12.89 -18.70
N VAL A 12 -6.06 14.14 -18.64
CA VAL A 12 -4.63 14.47 -18.61
C VAL A 12 -4.00 13.89 -17.35
N LEU A 13 -4.65 14.03 -16.21
CA LEU A 13 -4.14 13.49 -14.97
C LEU A 13 -4.06 11.97 -15.02
N LYS A 14 -5.07 11.34 -15.56
CA LYS A 14 -5.08 9.89 -15.69
C LYS A 14 -3.94 9.43 -16.59
N GLN A 15 -3.77 10.10 -17.72
CA GLN A 15 -2.69 9.80 -18.64
C GLN A 15 -1.33 10.00 -17.98
N PHE A 16 -1.21 11.10 -17.25
CA PHE A 16 0.05 11.41 -16.55
C PHE A 16 0.44 10.27 -15.61
N PHE A 17 -0.52 9.81 -14.81
CA PHE A 17 -0.24 8.72 -13.87
C PHE A 17 0.06 7.41 -14.60
N GLU A 18 -0.64 7.15 -15.69
CA GLU A 18 -0.44 5.92 -16.43
C GLU A 18 0.90 5.88 -17.17
N GLU A 19 1.36 7.04 -17.64
CA GLU A 19 2.60 7.14 -18.39
C GLU A 19 3.81 7.36 -17.49
N ASN A 20 3.58 7.88 -16.29
CA ASN A 20 4.67 8.21 -15.39
C ASN A 20 4.83 7.10 -14.35
N GLN A 21 5.77 6.20 -14.61
CA GLN A 21 5.98 5.04 -13.74
C GLN A 21 6.39 5.42 -12.33
N PHE A 22 7.13 6.50 -12.20
CA PHE A 22 7.56 6.97 -10.88
C PHE A 22 6.36 7.35 -10.02
N PHE A 23 5.45 8.17 -10.56
CA PHE A 23 4.25 8.58 -9.83
C PHE A 23 3.33 7.42 -9.55
N LYS A 24 3.17 6.56 -10.54
CA LYS A 24 2.33 5.38 -10.39
C LYS A 24 2.82 4.50 -9.24
N ARG A 25 4.13 4.31 -9.16
CA ARG A 25 4.75 3.53 -8.12
C ARG A 25 4.61 4.21 -6.76
N LYS A 26 4.86 5.52 -6.70
CA LYS A 26 4.73 6.25 -5.44
C LYS A 26 3.30 6.24 -4.92
N LEU A 27 2.33 6.34 -5.82
CA LEU A 27 0.93 6.27 -5.44
C LEU A 27 0.59 4.88 -4.88
N ALA A 28 1.09 3.84 -5.53
CA ALA A 28 0.87 2.46 -5.06
C ALA A 28 1.51 2.25 -3.69
N GLU A 29 2.72 2.75 -3.48
CA GLU A 29 3.39 2.66 -2.18
C GLU A 29 2.60 3.35 -1.09
N SER A 30 2.05 4.52 -1.40
CA SER A 30 1.20 5.26 -0.46
C SER A 30 -0.05 4.47 -0.11
N ARG A 31 -0.64 3.80 -1.10
CA ARG A 31 -1.82 2.97 -0.89
C ARG A 31 -1.54 1.77 -0.01
N VAL A 32 -0.34 1.21 -0.10
CA VAL A 32 0.05 0.09 0.77
C VAL A 32 0.05 0.55 2.22
N ILE A 33 0.68 1.68 2.48
CA ILE A 33 0.80 2.19 3.85
C ILE A 33 -0.57 2.55 4.42
N SER A 34 -1.37 3.30 3.67
CA SER A 34 -2.70 3.68 4.14
C SER A 34 -3.66 2.51 4.14
N GLY A 35 -3.38 1.50 3.33
CA GLY A 35 -4.24 0.33 3.21
C GLY A 35 -4.00 -0.73 4.26
N TRP A 36 -2.93 -0.60 5.06
CA TRP A 36 -2.62 -1.60 6.08
C TRP A 36 -3.81 -1.81 7.02
N ALA A 37 -4.31 -0.72 7.61
CA ALA A 37 -5.44 -0.79 8.52
C ALA A 37 -6.72 -1.27 7.82
N LYS A 38 -6.93 -0.83 6.58
CA LYS A 38 -8.14 -1.20 5.85
C LYS A 38 -8.13 -2.68 5.46
N THR A 39 -6.96 -3.19 5.10
CA THR A 39 -6.82 -4.57 4.65
C THR A 39 -6.90 -5.54 5.83
N LEU A 40 -6.30 -5.19 6.95
CA LEU A 40 -6.19 -6.10 8.09
C LEU A 40 -7.21 -5.83 9.18
N GLY A 41 -7.88 -4.68 9.14
CA GLY A 41 -8.91 -4.36 10.09
C GLY A 41 -8.41 -3.60 11.30
N PRO A 42 -9.36 -3.02 12.09
CA PRO A 42 -9.00 -2.15 13.21
C PRO A 42 -8.31 -2.87 14.36
N ALA A 43 -8.59 -4.16 14.55
CA ALA A 43 -7.97 -4.91 15.64
C ALA A 43 -6.46 -4.99 15.44
N ILE A 44 -6.03 -5.37 14.24
CA ILE A 44 -4.60 -5.48 13.94
C ILE A 44 -3.97 -4.09 13.88
N ALA A 45 -4.71 -3.12 13.33
CA ALA A 45 -4.22 -1.75 13.27
C ALA A 45 -3.95 -1.18 14.65
N SER A 46 -4.72 -1.56 15.66
CA SER A 46 -4.55 -1.05 17.01
C SER A 46 -3.25 -1.54 17.65
N TYR A 47 -2.71 -2.65 17.18
CA TYR A 47 -1.41 -3.17 17.66
C TYR A 47 -0.25 -2.67 16.81
N THR A 48 -0.53 -1.92 15.76
CA THR A 48 0.51 -1.43 14.85
C THR A 48 0.95 -0.03 15.28
N THR A 49 2.24 0.13 15.51
CA THR A 49 2.79 1.42 15.92
C THR A 49 3.44 2.17 14.79
N ASN A 50 3.91 1.46 13.76
CA ASN A 50 4.56 2.11 12.64
C ASN A 50 4.50 1.21 11.41
N VAL A 51 4.32 1.83 10.24
CA VAL A 51 4.32 1.12 8.94
C VAL A 51 5.05 2.02 7.96
N TYR A 52 6.08 1.47 7.31
CA TYR A 52 6.72 2.19 6.21
C TYR A 52 7.25 1.20 5.18
N LEU A 53 7.42 1.69 3.96
CA LEU A 53 7.89 0.88 2.84
C LEU A 53 9.23 1.42 2.36
N ARG A 54 10.19 0.52 2.21
CA ARG A 54 11.54 0.89 1.77
C ARG A 54 12.11 -0.26 0.95
N ASN A 55 12.54 0.07 -0.27
CA ASN A 55 13.14 -0.92 -1.18
C ASN A 55 12.24 -2.12 -1.40
N ASN A 56 10.94 -1.89 -1.53
CA ASN A 56 9.92 -2.90 -1.75
C ASN A 56 9.72 -3.84 -0.56
N ILE A 57 10.21 -3.47 0.61
CA ILE A 57 10.00 -4.22 1.84
C ILE A 57 9.15 -3.36 2.77
N LEU A 58 8.05 -3.93 3.22
CA LEU A 58 7.17 -3.25 4.17
C LEU A 58 7.63 -3.57 5.59
N TYR A 59 7.89 -2.54 6.36
CA TYR A 59 8.32 -2.68 7.75
C TYR A 59 7.15 -2.33 8.65
N VAL A 60 6.73 -3.28 9.47
CA VAL A 60 5.57 -3.13 10.35
C VAL A 60 6.02 -3.37 11.78
N SER A 61 5.83 -2.37 12.63
CA SER A 61 6.15 -2.48 14.05
C SER A 61 4.88 -2.79 14.82
N LEU A 62 4.92 -3.86 15.61
CA LEU A 62 3.76 -4.35 16.34
C LEU A 62 4.09 -4.41 17.83
N THR A 63 3.05 -4.21 18.65
CA THR A 63 3.20 -4.26 20.11
C THR A 63 2.96 -5.65 20.67
N SER A 64 2.50 -6.60 19.84
CA SER A 64 2.17 -7.95 20.28
C SER A 64 3.07 -8.98 19.59
N SER A 65 3.81 -9.76 20.37
CA SER A 65 4.66 -10.80 19.83
C SER A 65 3.83 -11.97 19.28
N VAL A 66 2.69 -12.24 19.91
CA VAL A 66 1.78 -13.28 19.43
C VAL A 66 1.24 -12.93 18.05
N LEU A 67 0.79 -11.68 17.92
CA LEU A 67 0.28 -11.21 16.63
C LEU A 67 1.38 -11.25 15.57
N ARG A 68 2.60 -10.88 15.95
CA ARG A 68 3.72 -10.90 15.02
C ARG A 68 3.94 -12.31 14.47
N SER A 69 3.93 -13.30 15.33
CA SER A 69 4.12 -14.69 14.94
C SER A 69 3.00 -15.14 14.00
N GLU A 70 1.77 -14.76 14.30
CA GLU A 70 0.64 -15.14 13.47
C GLU A 70 0.70 -14.51 12.09
N LEU A 71 1.09 -13.25 12.01
CA LEU A 71 1.17 -12.54 10.74
C LEU A 71 2.31 -13.08 9.87
N ILE A 72 3.40 -13.50 10.47
CA ILE A 72 4.51 -14.10 9.72
C ILE A 72 4.02 -15.36 8.99
N MET A 73 3.14 -16.12 9.60
CA MET A 73 2.64 -17.36 9.02
C MET A 73 1.77 -17.12 7.80
N CYS A 74 1.16 -15.95 7.66
CA CYS A 74 0.33 -15.63 6.50
C CYS A 74 0.92 -14.50 5.66
N LYS A 75 2.25 -14.34 5.73
CA LYS A 75 2.94 -13.25 5.03
C LYS A 75 2.61 -13.19 3.54
N ASP A 76 2.64 -14.33 2.86
CA ASP A 76 2.41 -14.36 1.42
C ASP A 76 1.03 -13.84 1.05
N LYS A 77 0.03 -14.19 1.84
CA LYS A 77 -1.33 -13.70 1.60
C LYS A 77 -1.44 -12.21 1.85
N LEU A 78 -0.74 -11.72 2.87
CA LEU A 78 -0.71 -10.30 3.17
C LEU A 78 -0.08 -9.51 2.04
N ILE A 79 1.04 -10.00 1.51
CA ILE A 79 1.72 -9.37 0.39
C ILE A 79 0.79 -9.29 -0.81
N ALA A 80 0.12 -10.40 -1.14
CA ALA A 80 -0.79 -10.43 -2.27
C ALA A 80 -1.95 -9.45 -2.09
N ASN A 81 -2.54 -9.42 -0.89
CA ASN A 81 -3.66 -8.53 -0.62
C ASN A 81 -3.26 -7.05 -0.69
N LEU A 82 -2.10 -6.73 -0.12
CA LEU A 82 -1.62 -5.35 -0.14
C LEU A 82 -1.31 -4.89 -1.55
N ASN A 83 -0.68 -5.74 -2.35
CA ASN A 83 -0.38 -5.40 -3.74
C ASN A 83 -1.65 -5.25 -4.58
N THR A 84 -2.64 -6.10 -4.33
CA THR A 84 -3.93 -5.98 -5.00
C THR A 84 -4.59 -4.64 -4.65
N HIS A 85 -4.57 -4.27 -3.38
CA HIS A 85 -5.12 -3.00 -2.93
C HIS A 85 -4.38 -1.81 -3.55
N ALA A 86 -3.07 -1.92 -3.67
CA ALA A 86 -2.24 -0.86 -4.23
C ALA A 86 -2.34 -0.75 -5.75
N GLY A 87 -2.67 -1.84 -6.42
CA GLY A 87 -2.75 -1.89 -7.87
C GLY A 87 -1.44 -2.15 -8.58
N LEU A 88 -0.35 -2.34 -7.83
CA LEU A 88 0.96 -2.68 -8.36
C LEU A 88 1.68 -3.59 -7.37
N ASN A 89 2.60 -4.38 -7.88
CA ASN A 89 3.41 -5.27 -7.04
C ASN A 89 4.58 -4.49 -6.46
N VAL A 90 4.30 -3.68 -5.44
CA VAL A 90 5.32 -2.84 -4.79
C VAL A 90 5.85 -3.44 -3.51
N VAL A 91 5.16 -4.43 -2.95
CA VAL A 91 5.61 -5.12 -1.74
C VAL A 91 6.14 -6.48 -2.13
N LYS A 92 7.41 -6.73 -1.85
CA LYS A 92 8.04 -8.02 -2.13
C LYS A 92 8.26 -8.82 -0.87
N ASP A 93 8.33 -8.15 0.27
CA ASP A 93 8.49 -8.81 1.56
C ASP A 93 7.96 -7.92 2.66
N ILE A 94 7.70 -8.51 3.82
CA ILE A 94 7.27 -7.78 5.01
C ILE A 94 8.17 -8.18 6.16
N VAL A 95 8.67 -7.19 6.89
CA VAL A 95 9.45 -7.40 8.10
C VAL A 95 8.59 -6.95 9.27
N PHE A 96 8.30 -7.86 10.18
CA PHE A 96 7.53 -7.56 11.38
C PHE A 96 8.49 -7.38 12.56
N ARG A 97 8.34 -6.26 13.25
CA ARG A 97 9.20 -5.90 14.37
C ARG A 97 8.42 -5.77 15.65
#